data_3e3b8d3a03a2f887ab8a04e5c141b8cf
#
_entry.id   3e3b8d3a03a2f887ab8a04e5c141b8cf
#
_cell.length_a   1.000
_cell.length_b   1.000
_cell.length_c   1.000
_cell.angle_alpha   90.00
_cell.angle_beta   90.00
_cell.angle_gamma   90.00
#
_symmetry.space_group_name_H-M   'P 1'
#
loop_
_entity.id
_entity.type
_entity.pdbx_description
1 polymer ?
#
loop_
_entity_poly.entity_id
_entity_poly.type
_entity_poly.pdbx_seq_one_letter_code
_entity_poly.pdbx_strand_id
1 'polypeptide(L)'
;MTDTAHPVRVRKIGHVGLYCRDLPRMVEFYTRVLGFQVSDVNEKGMTFLRFGADHHSLVLAKAPEGEAPAKPTVLQQIAMEVADLDTLKRIRRQLVAQNAPKVTSIKHEGPGNDYTFDFDDPEGNRLQFFCEMDQIGWDGKSRPKEQWKRFTVED
;
A
#
# COMPACT_ATOMS: atom_id res chain seq x y z
N MET A 1 35.41 7.60 21.37
CA MET A 1 34.52 7.33 20.23
C MET A 1 33.09 7.53 20.71
N THR A 2 32.49 8.67 20.39
CA THR A 2 31.11 8.94 20.74
C THR A 2 30.23 8.06 19.85
N ASP A 3 29.59 7.07 20.46
CA ASP A 3 28.53 6.28 19.83
C ASP A 3 27.43 7.26 19.40
N THR A 4 27.41 7.61 18.13
CA THR A 4 26.29 8.36 17.51
C THR A 4 25.13 7.37 17.32
N ALA A 5 24.73 6.71 18.39
CA ALA A 5 23.57 5.84 18.41
C ALA A 5 22.37 6.67 17.96
N HIS A 6 21.75 6.32 16.85
CA HIS A 6 20.46 6.89 16.48
C HIS A 6 19.52 6.72 17.67
N PRO A 7 19.00 7.80 18.27
CA PRO A 7 18.24 7.74 19.52
C PRO A 7 16.97 6.92 19.42
N VAL A 8 16.50 6.66 18.18
CA VAL A 8 15.31 5.84 17.88
C VAL A 8 15.64 4.81 16.80
N ARG A 9 15.37 3.54 17.08
CA ARG A 9 15.49 2.44 16.10
C ARG A 9 14.11 1.91 15.74
N VAL A 10 13.55 2.40 14.63
CA VAL A 10 12.31 1.88 14.08
C VAL A 10 12.58 0.55 13.39
N ARG A 11 11.81 -0.50 13.69
CA ARG A 11 11.94 -1.82 13.06
C ARG A 11 11.15 -1.92 11.75
N LYS A 12 9.91 -1.39 11.74
CA LYS A 12 9.02 -1.36 10.57
C LYS A 12 7.85 -0.40 10.83
N ILE A 13 7.15 -0.01 9.79
CA ILE A 13 5.82 0.59 9.93
C ILE A 13 4.88 -0.53 10.40
N GLY A 14 4.25 -0.38 11.57
CA GLY A 14 3.39 -1.41 12.15
C GLY A 14 2.06 -1.53 11.43
N HIS A 15 1.35 -0.42 11.29
CA HIS A 15 0.06 -0.34 10.60
C HIS A 15 -0.22 1.09 10.10
N VAL A 16 -1.21 1.20 9.21
CA VAL A 16 -1.80 2.46 8.75
C VAL A 16 -3.27 2.49 9.17
N GLY A 17 -3.76 3.63 9.68
CA GLY A 17 -5.17 3.85 9.99
C GLY A 17 -5.82 4.77 8.97
N LEU A 18 -7.02 4.41 8.50
CA LEU A 18 -7.84 5.21 7.59
C LEU A 18 -9.19 5.50 8.22
N TYR A 19 -9.64 6.77 8.11
CA TYR A 19 -11.03 7.11 8.32
C TYR A 19 -11.83 6.85 7.05
N CYS A 20 -12.98 6.19 7.20
CA CYS A 20 -13.86 5.78 6.11
C CYS A 20 -15.22 6.47 6.24
N ARG A 21 -15.74 6.96 5.12
CA ARG A 21 -17.13 7.46 5.04
C ARG A 21 -18.13 6.31 5.01
N ASP A 22 -17.79 5.28 4.23
CA ASP A 22 -18.57 4.03 4.10
C ASP A 22 -17.70 2.85 4.57
N LEU A 23 -17.62 2.66 5.88
CA LEU A 23 -16.81 1.61 6.49
C LEU A 23 -17.16 0.20 5.98
N PRO A 24 -18.45 -0.21 5.85
CA PRO A 24 -18.80 -1.51 5.31
C PRO A 24 -18.25 -1.75 3.90
N ARG A 25 -18.40 -0.78 3.00
CA ARG A 25 -17.89 -0.85 1.63
C ARG A 25 -16.35 -0.97 1.58
N MET A 26 -15.68 -0.23 2.45
CA MET A 26 -14.23 -0.29 2.56
C MET A 26 -13.76 -1.65 3.09
N VAL A 27 -14.39 -2.17 4.13
CA VAL A 27 -14.11 -3.53 4.64
C VAL A 27 -14.33 -4.57 3.55
N GLU A 28 -15.44 -4.50 2.81
CA GLU A 28 -15.71 -5.41 1.69
C GLU A 28 -14.62 -5.36 0.62
N PHE A 29 -14.17 -4.16 0.22
CA PHE A 29 -13.12 -4.00 -0.76
C PHE A 29 -11.80 -4.65 -0.31
N TYR A 30 -11.32 -4.30 0.88
CA TYR A 30 -10.05 -4.83 1.38
C TYR A 30 -10.10 -6.35 1.61
N THR A 31 -11.25 -6.90 2.01
CA THR A 31 -11.37 -8.35 2.24
C THR A 31 -11.63 -9.13 0.96
N ARG A 32 -12.61 -8.75 0.14
CA ARG A 32 -13.00 -9.51 -1.05
C ARG A 32 -12.10 -9.27 -2.25
N VAL A 33 -11.70 -8.01 -2.47
CA VAL A 33 -10.90 -7.64 -3.65
C VAL A 33 -9.41 -7.85 -3.39
N LEU A 34 -8.90 -7.38 -2.24
CA LEU A 34 -7.48 -7.45 -1.92
C LEU A 34 -7.09 -8.69 -1.08
N GLY A 35 -8.07 -9.45 -0.57
CA GLY A 35 -7.80 -10.67 0.18
C GLY A 35 -7.29 -10.46 1.62
N PHE A 36 -7.47 -9.26 2.18
CA PHE A 36 -7.15 -9.03 3.58
C PHE A 36 -8.10 -9.81 4.48
N GLN A 37 -7.67 -10.12 5.68
CA GLN A 37 -8.45 -10.84 6.67
C GLN A 37 -8.76 -9.92 7.85
N VAL A 38 -10.01 -9.95 8.32
CA VAL A 38 -10.39 -9.27 9.57
C VAL A 38 -9.80 -10.05 10.73
N SER A 39 -8.97 -9.39 11.53
CA SER A 39 -8.43 -9.96 12.75
C SER A 39 -9.30 -9.65 13.94
N ASP A 40 -9.87 -8.44 13.99
CA ASP A 40 -10.69 -8.01 15.11
C ASP A 40 -11.59 -6.81 14.74
N VAL A 41 -12.62 -6.57 15.57
CA VAL A 41 -13.45 -5.36 15.55
C VAL A 41 -13.66 -4.93 17.01
N ASN A 42 -13.28 -3.70 17.35
CA ASN A 42 -13.45 -3.20 18.72
C ASN A 42 -14.84 -2.61 18.98
N GLU A 43 -15.09 -2.21 20.23
CA GLU A 43 -16.40 -1.68 20.68
C GLU A 43 -16.79 -0.37 19.97
N LYS A 44 -15.83 0.34 19.36
CA LYS A 44 -16.08 1.56 18.56
C LYS A 44 -16.32 1.23 17.07
N GLY A 45 -16.34 -0.06 16.70
CA GLY A 45 -16.54 -0.50 15.32
C GLY A 45 -15.29 -0.35 14.43
N MET A 46 -14.12 -0.04 14.99
CA MET A 46 -12.87 -0.04 14.21
C MET A 46 -12.52 -1.46 13.80
N THR A 47 -12.30 -1.66 12.53
CA THR A 47 -11.98 -2.97 11.92
C THR A 47 -10.48 -3.09 11.68
N PHE A 48 -9.88 -4.13 12.23
CA PHE A 48 -8.45 -4.43 12.14
C PHE A 48 -8.21 -5.50 11.07
N LEU A 49 -7.43 -5.16 10.06
CA LEU A 49 -7.20 -6.00 8.88
C LEU A 49 -5.72 -6.40 8.78
N ARG A 50 -5.46 -7.64 8.37
CA ARG A 50 -4.12 -8.17 8.13
C ARG A 50 -4.01 -8.82 6.75
N PHE A 51 -2.82 -8.83 6.19
CA PHE A 51 -2.44 -9.62 5.01
C PHE A 51 -1.25 -10.55 5.28
N GLY A 52 -0.68 -10.52 6.47
CA GLY A 52 0.47 -11.30 6.89
C GLY A 52 0.32 -11.83 8.32
N ALA A 53 1.44 -12.11 8.97
CA ALA A 53 1.50 -12.71 10.30
C ALA A 53 1.20 -11.72 11.46
N ASP A 54 1.32 -10.42 11.24
CA ASP A 54 0.98 -9.44 12.26
C ASP A 54 -0.53 -9.43 12.53
N HIS A 55 -0.92 -9.07 13.75
CA HIS A 55 -2.33 -8.97 14.12
C HIS A 55 -3.10 -8.05 13.17
N HIS A 56 -2.53 -6.91 12.78
CA HIS A 56 -3.09 -6.01 11.78
C HIS A 56 -2.00 -5.19 11.10
N SER A 57 -2.26 -4.83 9.86
CA SER A 57 -1.43 -3.94 9.04
C SER A 57 -2.22 -2.71 8.57
N LEU A 58 -3.54 -2.81 8.62
CA LEU A 58 -4.47 -1.74 8.27
C LEU A 58 -5.59 -1.68 9.32
N VAL A 59 -5.98 -0.47 9.69
CA VAL A 59 -7.14 -0.22 10.57
C VAL A 59 -8.11 0.70 9.83
N LEU A 60 -9.36 0.27 9.73
CA LEU A 60 -10.45 1.07 9.15
C LEU A 60 -11.38 1.54 10.28
N ALA A 61 -11.64 2.83 10.33
CA ALA A 61 -12.50 3.45 11.31
C ALA A 61 -13.53 4.36 10.62
N LYS A 62 -14.75 4.43 11.15
CA LYS A 62 -15.74 5.39 10.66
C LYS A 62 -15.24 6.81 10.90
N ALA A 63 -15.32 7.66 9.89
CA ALA A 63 -14.96 9.07 10.03
C ALA A 63 -15.88 9.75 11.08
N PRO A 64 -15.33 10.70 11.88
CA PRO A 64 -16.14 11.50 12.80
C PRO A 64 -17.28 12.22 12.08
N GLU A 65 -18.43 12.36 12.73
CA GLU A 65 -19.57 13.10 12.18
C GLU A 65 -19.19 14.59 12.00
N GLY A 66 -19.53 15.14 10.82
CA GLY A 66 -19.21 16.53 10.46
C GLY A 66 -17.82 16.72 9.83
N GLU A 67 -16.94 15.76 9.94
CA GLU A 67 -15.63 15.74 9.29
C GLU A 67 -15.58 14.66 8.20
N ALA A 68 -16.44 14.73 7.20
CA ALA A 68 -16.23 13.93 6.00
C ALA A 68 -14.89 14.40 5.39
N PRO A 69 -13.83 13.56 5.36
CA PRO A 69 -12.61 13.99 4.73
C PRO A 69 -12.90 14.28 3.26
N ALA A 70 -12.94 15.56 2.92
CA ALA A 70 -12.65 15.94 1.54
C ALA A 70 -11.36 15.20 1.19
N LYS A 71 -11.29 14.53 0.04
CA LYS A 71 -10.15 13.73 -0.45
C LYS A 71 -8.93 13.77 0.46
N PRO A 72 -8.40 12.66 0.96
CA PRO A 72 -7.25 12.66 1.87
C PRO A 72 -6.07 13.34 1.17
N THR A 73 -5.86 14.62 1.44
CA THR A 73 -4.76 15.40 0.89
C THR A 73 -3.44 15.10 1.58
N VAL A 74 -3.49 14.36 2.68
CA VAL A 74 -2.31 14.05 3.52
C VAL A 74 -1.69 12.70 3.14
N LEU A 75 -2.52 11.69 2.84
CA LEU A 75 -2.03 10.38 2.40
C LEU A 75 -1.78 10.40 0.89
N GLN A 76 -0.51 10.29 0.48
CA GLN A 76 -0.17 10.24 -0.94
C GLN A 76 -0.44 8.86 -1.52
N GLN A 77 -0.04 7.78 -0.85
CA GLN A 77 -0.30 6.39 -1.23
C GLN A 77 0.02 5.41 -0.10
N ILE A 78 -0.53 4.21 -0.20
CA ILE A 78 -0.08 3.02 0.54
C ILE A 78 0.51 2.06 -0.48
N ALA A 79 1.80 1.76 -0.37
CA ALA A 79 2.49 0.82 -1.24
C ALA A 79 2.66 -0.53 -0.54
N MET A 80 2.39 -1.61 -1.26
CA MET A 80 2.45 -2.99 -0.78
C MET A 80 3.34 -3.81 -1.69
N GLU A 81 4.30 -4.49 -1.09
CA GLU A 81 5.22 -5.37 -1.83
C GLU A 81 4.56 -6.72 -2.14
N VAL A 82 4.79 -7.22 -3.35
CA VAL A 82 4.43 -8.58 -3.78
C VAL A 82 5.68 -9.34 -4.22
N ALA A 83 5.57 -10.67 -4.38
CA ALA A 83 6.72 -11.54 -4.52
C ALA A 83 7.57 -11.25 -5.78
N ASP A 84 6.92 -11.01 -6.92
CA ASP A 84 7.59 -10.92 -8.22
C ASP A 84 6.69 -10.28 -9.30
N LEU A 85 7.26 -10.05 -10.49
CA LEU A 85 6.56 -9.43 -11.62
C LEU A 85 5.38 -10.27 -12.12
N ASP A 86 5.46 -11.59 -12.11
CA ASP A 86 4.36 -12.45 -12.55
C ASP A 86 3.16 -12.35 -11.59
N THR A 87 3.44 -12.28 -10.30
CA THR A 87 2.43 -12.02 -9.26
C THR A 87 1.82 -10.64 -9.44
N LEU A 88 2.63 -9.61 -9.71
CA LEU A 88 2.18 -8.25 -9.95
C LEU A 88 1.23 -8.18 -11.16
N LYS A 89 1.59 -8.81 -12.28
CA LYS A 89 0.75 -8.91 -13.49
C LYS A 89 -0.57 -9.62 -13.20
N ARG A 90 -0.54 -10.74 -12.49
CA ARG A 90 -1.73 -11.50 -12.13
C ARG A 90 -2.69 -10.67 -11.27
N ILE A 91 -2.18 -9.98 -10.25
CA ILE A 91 -2.99 -9.12 -9.38
C ILE A 91 -3.61 -7.98 -10.20
N ARG A 92 -2.84 -7.33 -11.07
CA ARG A 92 -3.36 -6.25 -11.92
C ARG A 92 -4.54 -6.74 -12.78
N ARG A 93 -4.40 -7.88 -13.47
CA ARG A 93 -5.50 -8.46 -14.27
C ARG A 93 -6.74 -8.76 -13.42
N GLN A 94 -6.56 -9.27 -12.20
CA GLN A 94 -7.67 -9.52 -11.27
C GLN A 94 -8.38 -8.22 -10.88
N LEU A 95 -7.64 -7.15 -10.55
CA LEU A 95 -8.22 -5.85 -10.20
C LEU A 95 -8.98 -5.22 -11.37
N VAL A 96 -8.46 -5.32 -12.58
CA VAL A 96 -9.17 -4.87 -13.79
C VAL A 96 -10.46 -5.66 -13.98
N ALA A 97 -10.42 -6.99 -13.86
CA ALA A 97 -11.60 -7.84 -14.00
C ALA A 97 -12.68 -7.58 -12.93
N GLN A 98 -12.27 -7.09 -11.76
CA GLN A 98 -13.17 -6.73 -10.66
C GLN A 98 -13.60 -5.26 -10.69
N ASN A 99 -13.24 -4.51 -11.74
CA ASN A 99 -13.53 -3.09 -11.91
C ASN A 99 -13.01 -2.21 -10.76
N ALA A 100 -11.84 -2.55 -10.20
CA ALA A 100 -11.19 -1.70 -9.20
C ALA A 100 -10.90 -0.32 -9.82
N PRO A 101 -11.10 0.80 -9.04
CA PRO A 101 -10.96 2.13 -9.60
C PRO A 101 -9.53 2.45 -10.03
N LYS A 102 -9.36 3.10 -11.18
CA LYS A 102 -8.12 3.72 -11.68
C LYS A 102 -6.90 2.79 -11.75
N VAL A 103 -7.07 1.52 -12.06
CA VAL A 103 -5.94 0.59 -12.26
C VAL A 103 -5.07 1.05 -13.42
N THR A 104 -3.79 1.37 -13.16
CA THR A 104 -2.83 1.82 -14.19
C THR A 104 -2.12 0.64 -14.87
N SER A 105 -1.36 0.93 -15.92
CA SER A 105 -0.39 -0.03 -16.48
C SER A 105 0.77 -0.26 -15.51
N ILE A 106 1.39 -1.43 -15.61
CA ILE A 106 2.63 -1.70 -14.87
C ILE A 106 3.76 -0.88 -15.49
N LYS A 107 4.52 -0.21 -14.65
CA LYS A 107 5.69 0.55 -15.04
C LYS A 107 6.91 0.03 -14.30
N HIS A 108 8.05 0.15 -14.95
CA HIS A 108 9.36 0.06 -14.30
C HIS A 108 9.87 1.47 -14.19
N GLU A 109 10.01 2.00 -12.97
CA GLU A 109 10.37 3.40 -12.78
C GLU A 109 10.90 3.71 -11.37
N GLY A 110 11.40 4.94 -11.24
CA GLY A 110 11.75 5.54 -9.96
C GLY A 110 13.13 5.21 -9.42
N PRO A 111 13.47 5.83 -8.29
CA PRO A 111 14.76 5.65 -7.64
C PRO A 111 14.97 4.23 -7.08
N GLY A 112 13.90 3.54 -6.74
CA GLY A 112 13.94 2.14 -6.30
C GLY A 112 14.06 1.15 -7.45
N ASN A 113 13.92 1.61 -8.70
CA ASN A 113 14.03 0.79 -9.91
C ASN A 113 13.12 -0.44 -9.88
N ASP A 114 11.94 -0.28 -9.32
CA ASP A 114 10.94 -1.31 -9.09
C ASP A 114 9.88 -1.38 -10.20
N TYR A 115 9.17 -2.50 -10.26
CA TYR A 115 7.96 -2.64 -11.06
C TYR A 115 6.77 -2.27 -10.20
N THR A 116 5.88 -1.42 -10.72
CA THR A 116 4.77 -0.89 -9.93
C THR A 116 3.54 -0.59 -10.76
N PHE A 117 2.36 -0.65 -10.16
CA PHE A 117 1.14 -0.05 -10.68
C PHE A 117 0.28 0.49 -9.55
N ASP A 118 -0.53 1.50 -9.88
CA ASP A 118 -1.43 2.16 -8.95
C ASP A 118 -2.89 1.80 -9.21
N PHE A 119 -3.71 1.94 -8.17
CA PHE A 119 -5.17 1.90 -8.23
C PHE A 119 -5.74 2.64 -7.02
N ASP A 120 -7.05 2.91 -7.04
CA ASP A 120 -7.70 3.54 -5.90
C ASP A 120 -8.58 2.52 -5.17
N ASP A 121 -8.76 2.70 -3.86
CA ASP A 121 -9.82 2.06 -3.12
C ASP A 121 -11.19 2.77 -3.39
N PRO A 122 -12.33 2.25 -2.92
CA PRO A 122 -13.64 2.82 -3.19
C PRO A 122 -13.83 4.26 -2.69
N GLU A 123 -13.01 4.73 -1.78
CA GLU A 123 -13.04 6.12 -1.27
C GLU A 123 -11.99 7.03 -1.88
N GLY A 124 -11.20 6.51 -2.84
CA GLY A 124 -10.21 7.27 -3.60
C GLY A 124 -8.86 7.37 -2.90
N ASN A 125 -8.57 6.52 -1.92
CA ASN A 125 -7.21 6.40 -1.41
C ASN A 125 -6.35 5.68 -2.45
N ARG A 126 -5.21 6.27 -2.79
CA ARG A 126 -4.27 5.67 -3.73
C ARG A 126 -3.55 4.51 -3.09
N LEU A 127 -3.61 3.37 -3.77
CA LEU A 127 -2.89 2.16 -3.42
C LEU A 127 -1.89 1.82 -4.53
N GLN A 128 -0.81 1.18 -4.17
CA GLN A 128 0.21 0.72 -5.11
C GLN A 128 0.61 -0.71 -4.76
N PHE A 129 0.77 -1.56 -5.77
CA PHE A 129 1.56 -2.79 -5.64
C PHE A 129 2.89 -2.62 -6.36
N PHE A 130 3.95 -3.17 -5.76
CA PHE A 130 5.29 -3.15 -6.34
C PHE A 130 6.05 -4.45 -6.06
N CYS A 131 7.10 -4.69 -6.84
CA CYS A 131 8.07 -5.77 -6.62
C CYS A 131 9.46 -5.38 -7.13
N GLU A 132 10.46 -6.15 -6.71
CA GLU A 132 11.85 -6.04 -7.17
C GLU A 132 12.50 -4.67 -6.89
N MET A 133 12.13 -4.02 -5.78
CA MET A 133 12.76 -2.77 -5.36
C MET A 133 14.22 -3.00 -4.97
N ASP A 134 15.12 -2.12 -5.45
CA ASP A 134 16.53 -2.13 -5.09
C ASP A 134 16.72 -2.13 -3.57
N GLN A 135 17.49 -3.07 -3.05
CA GLN A 135 17.84 -3.16 -1.64
C GLN A 135 19.20 -2.47 -1.42
N ILE A 136 19.19 -1.37 -0.67
CA ILE A 136 20.41 -0.55 -0.44
C ILE A 136 20.81 -0.44 1.04
N GLY A 137 20.16 -1.22 1.92
CA GLY A 137 20.38 -1.14 3.37
C GLY A 137 21.78 -1.53 3.84
N TRP A 138 22.58 -2.17 2.97
CA TRP A 138 23.94 -2.62 3.28
C TRP A 138 25.00 -1.51 3.13
N ASP A 139 24.85 -0.55 2.20
CA ASP A 139 25.79 0.55 1.98
C ASP A 139 25.15 1.94 1.85
N GLY A 140 23.82 2.00 1.79
CA GLY A 140 23.04 3.23 1.69
C GLY A 140 23.17 3.96 0.35
N LYS A 141 23.69 3.30 -0.71
CA LYS A 141 23.95 3.93 -2.01
C LYS A 141 22.85 3.64 -3.01
N SER A 142 22.06 4.65 -3.34
CA SER A 142 21.07 4.57 -4.41
C SER A 142 21.73 4.45 -5.79
N ARG A 143 21.04 3.81 -6.71
CA ARG A 143 21.42 3.76 -8.12
C ARG A 143 21.46 5.18 -8.70
N PRO A 144 22.52 5.56 -9.47
CA PRO A 144 22.57 6.85 -10.15
C PRO A 144 21.38 7.06 -11.08
N LYS A 145 20.91 8.31 -11.24
CA LYS A 145 19.74 8.63 -12.08
C LYS A 145 19.86 8.15 -13.52
N GLU A 146 21.06 8.12 -14.07
CA GLU A 146 21.38 7.66 -15.42
C GLU A 146 21.12 6.17 -15.62
N GLN A 147 21.04 5.41 -14.53
CA GLN A 147 20.76 3.97 -14.53
C GLN A 147 19.28 3.66 -14.23
N TRP A 148 18.46 4.68 -13.96
CA TRP A 148 17.03 4.46 -13.75
C TRP A 148 16.37 4.08 -15.05
N LYS A 149 15.78 2.90 -15.09
CA LYS A 149 14.97 2.46 -16.22
C LYS A 149 13.57 3.05 -16.10
N ARG A 150 12.98 3.42 -17.24
CA ARG A 150 11.58 3.89 -17.31
C ARG A 150 10.92 3.32 -18.53
N PHE A 151 10.02 2.36 -18.33
CA PHE A 151 9.23 1.78 -19.41
C PHE A 151 7.93 1.20 -18.86
N THR A 152 6.93 1.06 -19.74
CA THR A 152 5.70 0.34 -19.44
C THR A 152 5.90 -1.14 -19.76
N VAL A 153 5.42 -2.01 -18.87
CA VAL A 153 5.45 -3.45 -19.05
C VAL A 153 4.16 -3.89 -19.72
N GLU A 154 4.27 -4.68 -20.77
CA GLU A 154 3.10 -5.34 -21.39
C GLU A 154 2.57 -6.45 -20.46
N ASP A 155 1.24 -6.60 -20.43
CA ASP A 155 0.55 -7.60 -19.60
C ASP A 155 0.77 -9.03 -20.10
#